data_e903ac7b7cf92d54ae84401b00afe9a2
#
_entry.id   e903ac7b7cf92d54ae84401b00afe9a2
#
_cell.length_a   1.000
_cell.length_b   1.000
_cell.length_c   1.000
_cell.angle_alpha   90.00
_cell.angle_beta   90.00
_cell.angle_gamma   90.00
#
_symmetry.space_group_name_H-M   'P 1'
#
loop_
_entity.id
_entity.type
_entity.pdbx_description
1 polymer ?
#
loop_
_entity_poly.entity_id
_entity_poly.type
_entity_poly.pdbx_seq_one_letter_code
_entity_poly.pdbx_strand_id
1 'polypeptide(L)'
;MISVTGLGLISKISPERRWRSGRLLVAAATGSGPDGVERAEALIAAGADVVVVDTAHGHSQGVLDTVRHVRGLSNTVQIIGGNVATGDGTRALIDAGVDAVKVGIGPGSICTTRMIAGVGVPQLTAIL
;
A
#
# COMPACT_ATOMS: atom_id res chain seq x y z
N MET A 1 -5.13 15.17 1.93
CA MET A 1 -6.20 14.68 2.83
C MET A 1 -5.91 13.19 3.03
N ILE A 2 -5.40 12.80 4.20
CA ILE A 2 -5.01 11.42 4.50
C ILE A 2 -6.29 10.66 4.80
N SER A 3 -6.66 9.70 3.94
CA SER A 3 -7.80 8.82 4.20
C SER A 3 -7.49 7.91 5.39
N VAL A 4 -8.24 8.03 6.46
CA VAL A 4 -8.06 7.31 7.74
C VAL A 4 -8.64 5.88 7.71
N THR A 5 -9.00 5.35 6.54
CA THR A 5 -9.57 4.00 6.39
C THR A 5 -8.56 2.85 6.61
N GLY A 6 -7.29 3.16 6.90
CA GLY A 6 -6.24 2.18 7.17
C GLY A 6 -6.01 1.83 8.64
N LEU A 7 -6.76 2.39 9.59
CA LEU A 7 -6.52 2.18 11.03
C LEU A 7 -6.76 0.73 11.53
N GLY A 8 -7.51 -0.07 10.78
CA GLY A 8 -7.76 -1.47 11.14
C GLY A 8 -6.54 -2.40 11.04
N LEU A 9 -5.56 -2.06 10.20
CA LEU A 9 -4.36 -2.88 10.01
C LEU A 9 -3.27 -2.59 11.06
N ILE A 10 -3.24 -1.37 11.58
CA ILE A 10 -2.23 -0.92 12.58
C ILE A 10 -2.45 -1.62 13.94
N SER A 11 -3.67 -2.07 14.23
CA SER A 11 -3.98 -2.73 15.51
C SER A 11 -3.37 -4.14 15.66
N LYS A 12 -2.88 -4.76 14.58
CA LYS A 12 -2.24 -6.09 14.59
C LYS A 12 -0.71 -6.04 14.63
N ILE A 13 -0.11 -4.86 14.59
CA ILE A 13 1.32 -4.72 14.85
C ILE A 13 1.50 -4.93 16.35
N SER A 14 2.25 -5.96 16.73
CA SER A 14 2.49 -6.29 18.15
C SER A 14 2.98 -5.04 18.91
N PRO A 15 2.59 -4.88 20.18
CA PRO A 15 3.03 -3.75 21.01
C PRO A 15 4.56 -3.55 21.00
N GLU A 16 5.31 -4.65 20.89
CA GLU A 16 6.77 -4.64 20.85
C GLU A 16 7.35 -3.99 19.58
N ARG A 17 6.62 -4.04 18.46
CA ARG A 17 7.00 -3.33 17.23
C ARG A 17 6.55 -1.88 17.19
N ARG A 18 5.60 -1.51 18.06
CA ARG A 18 5.02 -0.16 18.12
C ARG A 18 6.03 0.89 18.62
N TRP A 19 7.10 0.46 19.26
CA TRP A 19 8.07 1.31 19.96
C TRP A 19 9.51 0.90 19.65
N ARG A 20 9.92 0.90 18.38
CA ARG A 20 11.35 0.83 18.09
C ARG A 20 11.98 2.18 18.48
N SER A 21 12.95 2.13 19.39
CA SER A 21 13.72 3.31 19.83
C SER A 21 12.89 4.41 20.49
N GLY A 22 11.75 4.09 21.12
CA GLY A 22 10.94 5.07 21.87
C GLY A 22 10.13 6.03 20.99
N ARG A 23 9.99 5.79 19.67
CA ARG A 23 9.18 6.57 18.76
C ARG A 23 8.01 5.78 18.15
N LEU A 24 6.98 6.47 17.68
CA LEU A 24 5.89 5.84 16.92
C LEU A 24 6.39 5.34 15.57
N LEU A 25 5.85 4.19 15.13
CA LEU A 25 6.03 3.73 13.75
C LEU A 25 5.19 4.60 12.81
N VAL A 26 5.80 5.03 11.71
CA VAL A 26 5.17 5.91 10.73
C VAL A 26 5.03 5.21 9.38
N ALA A 27 3.81 5.21 8.86
CA ALA A 27 3.50 4.77 7.51
C ALA A 27 3.20 5.99 6.63
N ALA A 28 3.74 6.02 5.42
CA ALA A 28 3.48 7.08 4.46
C ALA A 28 3.18 6.52 3.07
N ALA A 29 2.24 7.16 2.37
CA ALA A 29 1.78 6.72 1.06
C ALA A 29 2.53 7.41 -0.08
N THR A 30 2.72 6.65 -1.15
CA THR A 30 3.20 7.12 -2.45
C THR A 30 2.32 6.56 -3.58
N GLY A 31 2.40 7.17 -4.75
CA GLY A 31 1.81 6.62 -5.98
C GLY A 31 2.74 5.63 -6.68
N SER A 32 2.55 5.48 -7.98
CA SER A 32 3.39 4.67 -8.86
C SER A 32 4.08 5.53 -9.92
N GLY A 33 5.07 4.95 -10.62
CA GLY A 33 5.86 5.63 -11.64
C GLY A 33 6.99 6.48 -11.06
N PRO A 34 7.66 7.31 -11.90
CA PRO A 34 8.86 8.06 -11.51
C PRO A 34 8.65 8.94 -10.28
N ASP A 35 7.58 9.74 -10.25
CA ASP A 35 7.26 10.62 -9.11
C ASP A 35 6.98 9.82 -7.83
N GLY A 36 6.34 8.64 -7.98
CA GLY A 36 6.09 7.72 -6.87
C GLY A 36 7.38 7.14 -6.30
N VAL A 37 8.34 6.82 -7.15
CA VAL A 37 9.66 6.32 -6.76
C VAL A 37 10.45 7.41 -6.02
N GLU A 38 10.56 8.62 -6.58
CA GLU A 38 11.26 9.74 -5.95
C GLU A 38 10.67 10.05 -4.56
N ARG A 39 9.34 10.05 -4.46
CA ARG A 39 8.67 10.24 -3.19
C ARG A 39 8.98 9.12 -2.20
N ALA A 40 9.00 7.86 -2.65
CA ALA A 40 9.34 6.72 -1.78
C ALA A 40 10.77 6.82 -1.24
N GLU A 41 11.73 7.22 -2.08
CA GLU A 41 13.12 7.47 -1.68
C GLU A 41 13.20 8.54 -0.59
N ALA A 42 12.51 9.66 -0.79
CA ALA A 42 12.46 10.75 0.20
C ALA A 42 11.82 10.30 1.53
N LEU A 43 10.75 9.49 1.48
CA LEU A 43 10.08 8.96 2.66
C LEU A 43 10.99 8.00 3.44
N ILE A 44 11.73 7.14 2.76
CA ILE A 44 12.70 6.22 3.36
C ILE A 44 13.83 7.01 4.02
N ALA A 45 14.38 8.00 3.31
CA ALA A 45 15.42 8.89 3.84
C ALA A 45 14.96 9.68 5.07
N ALA A 46 13.68 10.06 5.11
CA ALA A 46 13.06 10.72 6.26
C ALA A 46 12.77 9.77 7.44
N GLY A 47 13.00 8.47 7.29
CA GLY A 47 12.84 7.48 8.35
C GLY A 47 11.43 6.89 8.48
N ALA A 48 10.66 6.82 7.40
CA ALA A 48 9.40 6.08 7.38
C ALA A 48 9.65 4.59 7.65
N ASP A 49 8.81 3.98 8.47
CA ASP A 49 8.89 2.56 8.80
C ASP A 49 8.13 1.70 7.78
N VAL A 50 7.10 2.27 7.18
CA VAL A 50 6.25 1.61 6.18
C VAL A 50 6.02 2.55 5.00
N VAL A 51 6.21 2.06 3.79
CA VAL A 51 5.83 2.75 2.54
C VAL A 51 4.61 2.05 1.96
N VAL A 52 3.57 2.82 1.67
CA VAL A 52 2.33 2.31 1.08
C VAL A 52 2.26 2.76 -0.37
N VAL A 53 2.43 1.85 -1.31
CA VAL A 53 2.20 2.11 -2.74
C VAL A 53 0.70 1.96 -3.00
N ASP A 54 0.00 3.09 -2.99
CA ASP A 54 -1.47 3.17 -2.97
C ASP A 54 -2.00 3.71 -4.31
N THR A 55 -2.66 2.85 -5.06
CA THR A 55 -3.27 3.18 -6.35
C THR A 55 -4.64 2.52 -6.51
N ALA A 56 -5.45 3.05 -7.42
CA ALA A 56 -6.74 2.44 -7.77
C ALA A 56 -6.60 1.12 -8.56
N HIS A 57 -5.40 0.82 -9.09
CA HIS A 57 -5.12 -0.38 -9.89
C HIS A 57 -3.75 -0.97 -9.53
N GLY A 58 -3.70 -1.68 -8.43
CA GLY A 58 -2.47 -2.26 -7.87
C GLY A 58 -1.82 -3.35 -8.74
N HIS A 59 -2.55 -3.98 -9.65
CA HIS A 59 -2.03 -4.99 -10.60
C HIS A 59 -1.44 -4.37 -11.88
N SER A 60 -1.26 -3.05 -11.94
CA SER A 60 -0.60 -2.41 -13.09
C SER A 60 0.92 -2.59 -13.04
N GLN A 61 1.55 -2.66 -14.22
CA GLN A 61 3.01 -2.82 -14.33
C GLN A 61 3.76 -1.71 -13.58
N GLY A 62 3.30 -0.47 -13.68
CA GLY A 62 3.91 0.66 -12.98
C GLY A 62 3.93 0.52 -11.46
N VAL A 63 2.90 -0.10 -10.87
CA VAL A 63 2.87 -0.39 -9.43
C VAL A 63 3.86 -1.48 -9.07
N LEU A 64 3.89 -2.57 -9.84
CA LEU A 64 4.82 -3.69 -9.60
C LEU A 64 6.28 -3.24 -9.71
N ASP A 65 6.59 -2.39 -10.69
CA ASP A 65 7.94 -1.85 -10.88
C ASP A 65 8.33 -0.89 -9.75
N THR A 66 7.39 -0.05 -9.30
CA THR A 66 7.60 0.81 -8.13
C THR A 66 7.88 0.00 -6.87
N VAL A 67 7.11 -1.07 -6.62
CA VAL A 67 7.33 -1.97 -5.48
C VAL A 67 8.71 -2.60 -5.53
N ARG A 68 9.12 -3.14 -6.70
CA ARG A 68 10.45 -3.74 -6.89
C ARG A 68 11.56 -2.74 -6.63
N HIS A 69 11.40 -1.50 -7.13
CA HIS A 69 12.36 -0.43 -6.91
C HIS A 69 12.50 -0.10 -5.42
N VAL A 70 11.38 0.14 -4.73
CA VAL A 70 11.37 0.44 -3.29
C VAL A 70 11.98 -0.70 -2.47
N ARG A 71 11.71 -1.96 -2.84
CA ARG A 71 12.34 -3.12 -2.18
C ARG A 71 13.87 -3.15 -2.40
N GLY A 72 14.34 -2.74 -3.56
CA GLY A 72 15.77 -2.59 -3.85
C GLY A 72 16.48 -1.51 -3.04
N LEU A 73 15.76 -0.47 -2.62
CA LEU A 73 16.31 0.63 -1.82
C LEU A 73 16.53 0.26 -0.34
N SER A 74 15.67 -0.60 0.21
CA SER A 74 15.70 -0.91 1.65
C SER A 74 15.16 -2.30 1.96
N ASN A 75 15.93 -3.04 2.76
CA ASN A 75 15.51 -4.33 3.31
C ASN A 75 14.79 -4.21 4.67
N THR A 76 14.74 -3.02 5.24
CA THR A 76 14.18 -2.78 6.58
C THR A 76 12.81 -2.12 6.57
N VAL A 77 12.50 -1.34 5.52
CA VAL A 77 11.21 -0.71 5.34
C VAL A 77 10.18 -1.76 4.92
N GLN A 78 9.02 -1.73 5.56
CA GLN A 78 7.89 -2.57 5.17
C GLN A 78 7.14 -1.92 4.00
N ILE A 79 6.70 -2.72 3.05
CA ILE A 79 5.98 -2.25 1.86
C ILE A 79 4.58 -2.82 1.84
N ILE A 80 3.59 -1.93 1.75
CA ILE A 80 2.19 -2.29 1.51
C ILE A 80 1.86 -1.87 0.08
N GLY A 81 1.34 -2.78 -0.72
CA GLY A 81 0.96 -2.49 -2.12
C GLY A 81 -0.54 -2.69 -2.36
N GLY A 82 -1.12 -1.89 -3.19
CA GLY A 82 -2.52 -2.03 -3.60
C GLY A 82 -3.04 -0.86 -4.45
N ASN A 83 -4.33 -0.86 -4.69
CA ASN A 83 -5.34 -1.81 -4.27
C ASN A 83 -5.57 -2.87 -5.35
N VAL A 84 -5.88 -4.07 -4.89
CA VAL A 84 -6.26 -5.19 -5.77
C VAL A 84 -7.60 -5.79 -5.31
N ALA A 85 -8.24 -6.55 -6.20
CA ALA A 85 -9.50 -7.24 -5.92
C ALA A 85 -9.50 -8.68 -6.45
N THR A 86 -8.32 -9.20 -6.81
CA THR A 86 -8.19 -10.56 -7.38
C THR A 86 -6.97 -11.27 -6.78
N GLY A 87 -7.04 -12.61 -6.75
CA GLY A 87 -5.91 -13.45 -6.33
C GLY A 87 -4.68 -13.27 -7.21
N ASP A 88 -4.85 -13.06 -8.52
CA ASP A 88 -3.72 -12.84 -9.44
C ASP A 88 -3.00 -11.52 -9.16
N GLY A 89 -3.76 -10.44 -8.91
CA GLY A 89 -3.18 -9.16 -8.50
C GLY A 89 -2.45 -9.26 -7.16
N THR A 90 -3.00 -10.03 -6.24
CA THR A 90 -2.37 -10.30 -4.94
C THR A 90 -1.04 -11.05 -5.12
N ARG A 91 -1.03 -12.13 -5.91
CA ARG A 91 0.21 -12.88 -6.21
C ARG A 91 1.27 -12.00 -6.87
N ALA A 92 0.88 -11.21 -7.87
CA ALA A 92 1.80 -10.32 -8.56
C ALA A 92 2.47 -9.30 -7.61
N LEU A 93 1.72 -8.75 -6.65
CA LEU A 93 2.27 -7.84 -5.63
C LEU A 93 3.21 -8.57 -4.67
N ILE A 94 2.87 -9.78 -4.23
CA ILE A 94 3.73 -10.60 -3.37
C ILE A 94 5.03 -10.92 -4.10
N ASP A 95 4.98 -11.34 -5.36
CA ASP A 95 6.14 -11.63 -6.19
C ASP A 95 7.00 -10.38 -6.46
N ALA A 96 6.39 -9.20 -6.49
CA ALA A 96 7.10 -7.93 -6.58
C ALA A 96 7.81 -7.54 -5.27
N GLY A 97 7.46 -8.15 -4.12
CA GLY A 97 8.16 -7.99 -2.86
C GLY A 97 7.44 -7.16 -1.80
N VAL A 98 6.11 -7.08 -1.82
CA VAL A 98 5.37 -6.44 -0.72
C VAL A 98 5.32 -7.31 0.53
N ASP A 99 5.24 -6.69 1.70
CA ASP A 99 5.04 -7.36 2.99
C ASP A 99 3.55 -7.50 3.33
N ALA A 100 2.70 -6.65 2.73
CA ALA A 100 1.25 -6.75 2.86
C ALA A 100 0.54 -6.22 1.61
N VAL A 101 -0.66 -6.73 1.36
CA VAL A 101 -1.50 -6.34 0.22
C VAL A 101 -2.74 -5.60 0.71
N LYS A 102 -3.04 -4.47 0.07
CA LYS A 102 -4.25 -3.70 0.31
C LYS A 102 -5.33 -4.13 -0.67
N VAL A 103 -6.38 -4.79 -0.13
CA VAL A 103 -7.46 -5.37 -0.92
C VAL A 103 -8.71 -4.48 -0.87
N GLY A 104 -9.32 -4.26 -2.03
CA GLY A 104 -10.59 -3.55 -2.19
C GLY A 104 -10.52 -2.40 -3.19
N ILE A 105 -11.57 -2.27 -4.02
CA ILE A 105 -11.71 -1.21 -5.02
C ILE A 105 -13.08 -0.57 -4.86
N GLY A 106 -13.11 0.67 -4.38
CA GLY A 106 -14.31 1.46 -4.23
C GLY A 106 -15.32 1.02 -3.16
N PRO A 107 -14.95 0.31 -2.06
CA PRO A 107 -15.93 -0.18 -1.08
C PRO A 107 -16.42 0.89 -0.12
N GLY A 108 -15.72 2.01 0.01
CA GLY A 108 -16.08 3.08 0.95
C GLY A 108 -17.38 3.79 0.57
N SER A 109 -18.19 4.17 1.56
CA SER A 109 -19.46 4.88 1.32
C SER A 109 -19.26 6.25 0.66
N ILE A 110 -18.14 6.91 0.94
CA ILE A 110 -17.77 8.22 0.37
C ILE A 110 -16.84 8.09 -0.85
N CYS A 111 -16.52 6.87 -1.28
CA CYS A 111 -15.59 6.65 -2.41
C CYS A 111 -16.26 7.02 -3.73
N THR A 112 -15.63 7.92 -4.49
CA THR A 112 -16.11 8.37 -5.79
C THR A 112 -15.57 7.54 -6.97
N THR A 113 -14.65 6.61 -6.74
CA THR A 113 -14.03 5.78 -7.80
C THR A 113 -15.07 5.06 -8.64
N ARG A 114 -16.11 4.50 -8.02
CA ARG A 114 -17.20 3.80 -8.73
C ARG A 114 -17.97 4.72 -9.68
N MET A 115 -18.17 5.97 -9.29
CA MET A 115 -18.92 6.95 -10.07
C MET A 115 -18.07 7.57 -11.18
N ILE A 116 -16.80 7.85 -10.91
CA ILE A 116 -15.91 8.55 -11.83
C ILE A 116 -15.25 7.58 -12.81
N ALA A 117 -14.75 6.44 -12.33
CA ALA A 117 -14.03 5.46 -13.14
C ALA A 117 -14.90 4.28 -13.58
N GLY A 118 -16.13 4.16 -13.08
CA GLY A 118 -17.01 3.02 -13.35
C GLY A 118 -16.49 1.68 -12.84
N VAL A 119 -15.54 1.70 -11.90
CA VAL A 119 -14.86 0.51 -11.39
C VAL A 119 -15.11 0.35 -9.88
N GLY A 120 -15.50 -0.84 -9.49
CA GLY A 120 -15.69 -1.19 -8.09
C GLY A 120 -15.96 -2.68 -7.92
N VAL A 121 -15.54 -3.24 -6.80
CA VAL A 121 -15.77 -4.64 -6.43
C VAL A 121 -16.32 -4.69 -5.01
N PRO A 122 -17.42 -5.44 -4.76
CA PRO A 122 -17.89 -5.67 -3.39
C PRO A 122 -16.77 -6.26 -2.53
N GLN A 123 -16.59 -5.74 -1.30
CA GLN A 123 -15.42 -6.08 -0.50
C GLN A 123 -15.33 -7.59 -0.17
N LEU A 124 -16.44 -8.24 0.10
CA LEU A 124 -16.44 -9.69 0.33
C LEU A 124 -15.99 -10.47 -0.91
N THR A 125 -16.45 -10.06 -2.09
CA THR A 125 -16.02 -10.68 -3.36
C THR A 125 -14.54 -10.47 -3.64
N ALA A 126 -13.98 -9.32 -3.25
CA ALA A 126 -12.57 -9.02 -3.44
C ALA A 126 -11.65 -9.86 -2.51
N ILE A 127 -12.18 -10.35 -1.38
CA ILE A 127 -11.43 -11.10 -0.37
C ILE A 127 -11.50 -12.61 -0.64
N LEU A 128 -12.64 -13.09 -1.16
CA LEU A 128 -12.89 -14.50 -1.47
C LEU A 128 -12.24 -14.94 -2.78
#